data_92ca1f2ff1892ffcc78e4de61bad640b
#
_entry.id   92ca1f2ff1892ffcc78e4de61bad640b
#
_cell.length_a   1.000
_cell.length_b   1.000
_cell.length_c   1.000
_cell.angle_alpha   90.00
_cell.angle_beta   90.00
_cell.angle_gamma   90.00
#
_symmetry.space_group_name_H-M   'P 1'
#
loop_
_entity.id
_entity.type
_entity.pdbx_description
1 polymer ?
#
loop_
_entity_poly.entity_id
_entity_poly.type
_entity_poly.pdbx_seq_one_letter_code
_entity_poly.pdbx_strand_id
1 'polypeptide(L)'
;GGRGVAAVLSLPDGLADYGALEQVQAWLAAVPHRQLPIGGSGSGGYALPAVTALGALPFDRSAPGHLCVPELLVRIAGDGRRWATAVVTGPEEPDAQAVVRRAAALLEPAPPLAEVKTPAVLQLSENPSGDGYRAAVAEALERAARGTLDKVVLSRAVTARFAGPVTTAAAVRRLRRGEPSCTVFAFPTGTGPEHDRGGGGARFLGASPELLVRRVGATVESHPLAGTAGLDPGAGNGDAGKVAEHLLASTKDRVEHRLVVEAVAAALRARCTELLVPDEPSLVRLGSVAHLGTALRGTLRPDGEGRLPPALVLLADLHPTPAVGGVPRDEALICIAELESTPRGHWAGPVGWVDSSGDGQWMIGIRSATVDGASASLTAGAGIVAGSDPRAELEETTVKLVPVLEALAPGAGRLLDR
;
A
#
# COMPACT_ATOMS: atom_id res chain seq x y z
N GLY A 1 -14.55 4.59 -2.80
CA GLY A 1 -13.85 5.74 -3.37
C GLY A 1 -14.48 7.05 -2.91
N GLY A 2 -13.70 8.11 -2.84
CA GLY A 2 -14.13 9.46 -2.45
C GLY A 2 -14.09 10.42 -3.64
N ARG A 3 -14.85 11.51 -3.54
CA ARG A 3 -14.84 12.63 -4.47
C ARG A 3 -14.95 13.95 -3.71
N GLY A 4 -14.22 14.96 -4.15
CA GLY A 4 -14.10 16.22 -3.46
C GLY A 4 -13.30 16.08 -2.17
N VAL A 5 -12.78 17.17 -1.63
CA VAL A 5 -12.03 17.20 -0.38
C VAL A 5 -12.74 18.14 0.59
N ALA A 6 -13.33 17.58 1.64
CA ALA A 6 -13.96 18.34 2.72
C ALA A 6 -12.91 18.90 3.70
N ALA A 7 -11.85 18.11 3.96
CA ALA A 7 -10.75 18.53 4.82
C ALA A 7 -9.46 17.83 4.43
N VAL A 8 -8.34 18.51 4.65
CA VAL A 8 -6.99 17.95 4.59
C VAL A 8 -6.41 17.97 6.00
N LEU A 9 -6.03 16.80 6.50
CA LEU A 9 -5.42 16.63 7.81
C LEU A 9 -3.91 16.51 7.60
N SER A 10 -3.17 17.52 8.04
CA SER A 10 -1.72 17.59 7.84
C SER A 10 -0.97 16.85 8.93
N LEU A 11 0.09 16.16 8.53
CA LEU A 11 1.07 15.50 9.37
C LEU A 11 2.44 16.12 9.02
N PRO A 12 2.79 17.28 9.59
CA PRO A 12 3.98 18.04 9.18
C PRO A 12 5.28 17.27 9.40
N ASP A 13 5.37 16.49 10.46
CA ASP A 13 6.50 15.62 10.79
C ASP A 13 6.17 14.13 10.55
N GLY A 14 5.22 13.88 9.64
CA GLY A 14 4.83 12.56 9.18
C GLY A 14 4.35 11.64 10.31
N LEU A 15 4.74 10.37 10.21
CA LEU A 15 4.41 9.33 11.21
C LEU A 15 5.33 9.37 12.44
N ALA A 16 6.34 10.24 12.48
CA ALA A 16 7.23 10.36 13.61
C ALA A 16 6.59 11.15 14.78
N ASP A 17 5.63 12.02 14.50
CA ASP A 17 4.91 12.80 15.49
C ASP A 17 3.62 12.11 15.96
N TYR A 18 3.72 11.35 17.05
CA TYR A 18 2.56 10.69 17.66
C TYR A 18 1.49 11.68 18.15
N GLY A 19 1.90 12.89 18.59
CA GLY A 19 0.96 13.93 19.01
C GLY A 19 0.08 14.40 17.84
N ALA A 20 0.66 14.57 16.65
CA ALA A 20 -0.11 14.91 15.47
C ALA A 20 -1.07 13.78 15.06
N LEU A 21 -0.67 12.50 15.21
CA LEU A 21 -1.55 11.36 14.91
C LEU A 21 -2.75 11.31 15.85
N GLU A 22 -2.55 11.57 17.14
CA GLU A 22 -3.62 11.68 18.15
C GLU A 22 -4.54 12.86 17.85
N GLN A 23 -4.01 14.02 17.45
CA GLN A 23 -4.81 15.18 17.04
C GLN A 23 -5.67 14.87 15.82
N VAL A 24 -5.14 14.19 14.81
CA VAL A 24 -5.92 13.73 13.65
C VAL A 24 -7.07 12.83 14.09
N GLN A 25 -6.80 11.88 14.99
CA GLN A 25 -7.83 10.98 15.50
C GLN A 25 -8.89 11.73 16.33
N ALA A 26 -8.47 12.65 17.18
CA ALA A 26 -9.37 13.48 17.99
C ALA A 26 -10.26 14.37 17.10
N TRP A 27 -9.67 14.94 16.03
CA TRP A 27 -10.43 15.73 15.07
C TRP A 27 -11.49 14.88 14.35
N LEU A 28 -11.12 13.69 13.86
CA LEU A 28 -12.06 12.77 13.22
C LEU A 28 -13.20 12.36 14.17
N ALA A 29 -12.89 12.08 15.43
CA ALA A 29 -13.87 11.69 16.44
C ALA A 29 -14.83 12.84 16.82
N ALA A 30 -14.35 14.09 16.73
CA ALA A 30 -15.13 15.28 17.07
C ALA A 30 -16.07 15.75 15.93
N VAL A 31 -15.92 15.22 14.69
CA VAL A 31 -16.82 15.59 13.58
C VAL A 31 -18.22 15.10 13.86
N PRO A 32 -19.23 16.01 14.03
CA PRO A 32 -20.59 15.62 14.26
C PRO A 32 -21.12 14.80 13.06
N HIS A 33 -21.76 13.69 13.32
CA HIS A 33 -22.34 12.87 12.27
C HIS A 33 -23.74 12.41 12.62
N ARG A 34 -24.62 12.36 11.63
CA ARG A 34 -26.00 11.90 11.73
C ARG A 34 -26.27 10.87 10.65
N GLN A 35 -26.92 9.79 11.04
CA GLN A 35 -27.45 8.85 10.06
C GLN A 35 -28.80 9.33 9.54
N LEU A 36 -28.93 9.38 8.22
CA LEU A 36 -30.21 9.58 7.56
C LEU A 36 -30.67 8.22 7.01
N PRO A 37 -31.83 7.69 7.44
CA PRO A 37 -32.38 6.47 6.88
C PRO A 37 -32.81 6.71 5.43
N ILE A 38 -32.17 6.05 4.49
CA ILE A 38 -32.55 6.06 3.09
C ILE A 38 -33.14 4.68 2.78
N GLY A 39 -34.50 4.61 2.81
CA GLY A 39 -35.36 3.55 2.32
C GLY A 39 -34.81 2.12 2.36
N GLY A 40 -35.24 1.33 3.35
CA GLY A 40 -34.97 -0.09 3.47
C GLY A 40 -35.10 -0.54 4.92
N SER A 41 -36.04 -1.39 5.22
CA SER A 41 -36.28 -2.00 6.53
C SER A 41 -35.22 -3.03 6.86
N GLY A 42 -34.06 -2.57 7.31
CA GLY A 42 -32.98 -3.43 7.78
C GLY A 42 -32.53 -2.99 9.17
N SER A 43 -33.20 -3.48 10.21
CA SER A 43 -32.82 -3.31 11.64
C SER A 43 -31.69 -4.28 12.02
N GLY A 44 -30.61 -4.32 11.27
CA GLY A 44 -29.40 -5.03 11.68
C GLY A 44 -28.45 -4.03 12.32
N GLY A 45 -28.07 -4.25 13.60
CA GLY A 45 -27.16 -3.42 14.38
C GLY A 45 -25.72 -3.46 13.86
N TYR A 46 -25.48 -2.90 12.70
CA TYR A 46 -24.12 -2.73 12.15
C TYR A 46 -23.61 -1.36 12.51
N ALA A 47 -22.36 -1.30 12.98
CA ALA A 47 -21.69 -0.03 13.18
C ALA A 47 -21.69 0.77 11.87
N LEU A 48 -22.11 2.03 11.97
CA LEU A 48 -22.24 2.92 10.81
C LEU A 48 -20.84 3.28 10.29
N PRO A 49 -20.71 3.48 8.96
CA PRO A 49 -19.47 4.00 8.42
C PRO A 49 -19.21 5.40 8.99
N ALA A 50 -18.20 5.46 9.84
CA ALA A 50 -17.72 6.67 10.50
C ALA A 50 -17.06 7.64 9.48
N VAL A 51 -16.89 8.91 9.86
CA VAL A 51 -16.10 9.87 9.09
C VAL A 51 -14.71 9.29 8.86
N THR A 52 -14.24 9.32 7.63
CA THR A 52 -13.05 8.59 7.21
C THR A 52 -12.06 9.50 6.53
N ALA A 53 -10.82 9.43 6.96
CA ALA A 53 -9.67 10.01 6.27
C ALA A 53 -8.94 8.92 5.46
N LEU A 54 -8.49 9.27 4.26
CA LEU A 54 -7.82 8.38 3.31
C LEU A 54 -6.51 9.02 2.88
N GLY A 55 -5.47 8.21 2.62
CA GLY A 55 -4.22 8.76 2.12
C GLY A 55 -3.18 7.74 1.70
N ALA A 56 -2.15 8.28 1.07
CA ALA A 56 -0.86 7.64 0.88
C ALA A 56 0.18 8.47 1.61
N LEU A 57 0.92 7.87 2.51
CA LEU A 57 1.93 8.53 3.30
C LEU A 57 3.33 8.20 2.76
N PRO A 58 4.33 9.09 2.93
CA PRO A 58 5.69 8.81 2.49
C PRO A 58 6.32 7.60 3.21
N PHE A 59 7.31 7.00 2.55
CA PHE A 59 8.17 5.97 3.17
C PHE A 59 8.97 6.54 4.34
N ASP A 60 9.54 7.74 4.16
CA ASP A 60 10.24 8.45 5.23
C ASP A 60 9.22 8.91 6.29
N ARG A 61 9.37 8.39 7.49
CA ARG A 61 8.50 8.66 8.63
C ARG A 61 8.46 10.13 9.04
N SER A 62 9.54 10.86 8.80
CA SER A 62 9.68 12.28 9.15
C SER A 62 9.21 13.20 8.03
N ALA A 63 8.98 12.66 6.84
CA ALA A 63 8.50 13.47 5.72
C ALA A 63 7.04 13.90 5.93
N PRO A 64 6.70 15.15 5.56
CA PRO A 64 5.33 15.62 5.65
C PRO A 64 4.35 14.75 4.89
N GLY A 65 3.23 14.42 5.53
CA GLY A 65 2.16 13.63 4.97
C GLY A 65 0.79 14.31 5.17
N HIS A 66 -0.22 13.80 4.47
CA HIS A 66 -1.58 14.28 4.65
C HIS A 66 -2.59 13.19 4.37
N LEU A 67 -3.71 13.31 5.08
CA LEU A 67 -4.90 12.51 4.89
C LEU A 67 -6.04 13.40 4.40
N CYS A 68 -6.82 12.91 3.45
CA CYS A 68 -7.96 13.62 2.92
C CYS A 68 -9.27 13.04 3.48
N VAL A 69 -10.13 13.89 3.98
CA VAL A 69 -11.53 13.56 4.27
C VAL A 69 -12.34 13.95 3.04
N PRO A 70 -12.92 12.99 2.28
CA PRO A 70 -13.65 13.32 1.07
C PRO A 70 -15.00 13.97 1.39
N GLU A 71 -15.46 14.89 0.53
CA GLU A 71 -16.84 15.42 0.59
C GLU A 71 -17.88 14.33 0.41
N LEU A 72 -17.59 13.35 -0.41
CA LEU A 72 -18.44 12.21 -0.66
C LEU A 72 -17.62 10.93 -0.71
N LEU A 73 -17.88 10.02 0.22
CA LEU A 73 -17.29 8.69 0.27
C LEU A 73 -18.36 7.64 -0.03
N VAL A 74 -18.10 6.79 -1.03
CA VAL A 74 -18.93 5.61 -1.30
C VAL A 74 -18.18 4.36 -0.87
N ARG A 75 -18.80 3.57 -0.01
CA ARG A 75 -18.32 2.26 0.43
C ARG A 75 -19.23 1.17 -0.11
N ILE A 76 -18.61 0.07 -0.52
CA ILE A 76 -19.32 -1.16 -0.96
C ILE A 76 -18.72 -2.31 -0.16
N ALA A 77 -19.54 -3.02 0.60
CA ALA A 77 -19.11 -4.24 1.30
C ALA A 77 -19.06 -5.45 0.36
N GLY A 78 -18.39 -6.50 0.79
CA GLY A 78 -18.28 -7.75 0.03
C GLY A 78 -19.63 -8.45 -0.19
N ASP A 79 -20.64 -8.19 0.65
CA ASP A 79 -22.02 -8.65 0.51
C ASP A 79 -22.89 -7.75 -0.41
N GLY A 80 -22.27 -6.75 -1.04
CA GLY A 80 -22.94 -5.84 -1.99
C GLY A 80 -23.65 -4.67 -1.33
N ARG A 81 -23.72 -4.56 0.00
CA ARG A 81 -24.29 -3.39 0.68
C ARG A 81 -23.47 -2.14 0.35
N ARG A 82 -24.13 -1.01 0.24
CA ARG A 82 -23.54 0.27 -0.17
C ARG A 82 -23.90 1.36 0.82
N TRP A 83 -22.93 2.22 1.12
CA TRP A 83 -23.10 3.40 1.94
C TRP A 83 -22.50 4.61 1.24
N ALA A 84 -23.14 5.74 1.40
CA ALA A 84 -22.58 7.03 1.03
C ALA A 84 -22.46 7.89 2.29
N THR A 85 -21.28 8.44 2.51
CA THR A 85 -21.01 9.40 3.58
C THR A 85 -20.68 10.73 2.93
N ALA A 86 -21.48 11.78 3.24
CA ALA A 86 -21.17 13.13 2.82
C ALA A 86 -20.66 13.93 4.02
N VAL A 87 -19.56 14.64 3.83
CA VAL A 87 -19.05 15.61 4.78
C VAL A 87 -19.30 17.00 4.24
N VAL A 88 -19.98 17.83 5.01
CA VAL A 88 -20.37 19.19 4.65
C VAL A 88 -19.67 20.17 5.59
N THR A 89 -19.06 21.19 5.03
CA THR A 89 -18.45 22.30 5.78
C THR A 89 -19.43 23.47 5.77
N GLY A 90 -19.96 23.82 6.94
CA GLY A 90 -20.92 24.93 7.10
C GLY A 90 -22.16 24.54 7.90
N PRO A 91 -23.07 25.50 8.13
CA PRO A 91 -24.26 25.31 8.99
C PRO A 91 -25.42 24.58 8.29
N GLU A 92 -25.33 24.34 6.97
CA GLU A 92 -26.44 23.75 6.21
C GLU A 92 -26.42 22.21 6.32
N GLU A 93 -27.58 21.63 6.66
CA GLU A 93 -27.73 20.18 6.59
C GLU A 93 -27.75 19.70 5.12
N PRO A 94 -27.02 18.61 4.81
CA PRO A 94 -27.01 18.09 3.44
C PRO A 94 -28.35 17.49 3.07
N ASP A 95 -28.86 17.82 1.89
CA ASP A 95 -30.03 17.13 1.31
C ASP A 95 -29.68 15.66 1.04
N ALA A 96 -30.30 14.75 1.82
CA ALA A 96 -30.07 13.32 1.71
C ALA A 96 -30.31 12.78 0.28
N GLN A 97 -31.28 13.31 -0.44
CA GLN A 97 -31.57 12.88 -1.82
C GLN A 97 -30.48 13.37 -2.78
N ALA A 98 -29.94 14.57 -2.58
CA ALA A 98 -28.81 15.06 -3.35
C ALA A 98 -27.55 14.21 -3.11
N VAL A 99 -27.29 13.80 -1.89
CA VAL A 99 -26.18 12.87 -1.54
C VAL A 99 -26.35 11.55 -2.29
N VAL A 100 -27.55 10.97 -2.27
CA VAL A 100 -27.84 9.71 -2.99
C VAL A 100 -27.66 9.85 -4.48
N ARG A 101 -28.19 10.92 -5.10
CA ARG A 101 -28.01 11.17 -6.54
C ARG A 101 -26.52 11.30 -6.91
N ARG A 102 -25.73 12.05 -6.12
CA ARG A 102 -24.28 12.18 -6.33
C ARG A 102 -23.55 10.83 -6.16
N ALA A 103 -23.92 10.04 -5.16
CA ALA A 103 -23.35 8.71 -4.94
C ALA A 103 -23.70 7.76 -6.10
N ALA A 104 -24.93 7.79 -6.60
CA ALA A 104 -25.35 6.98 -7.75
C ALA A 104 -24.50 7.29 -8.99
N ALA A 105 -24.24 8.57 -9.26
CA ALA A 105 -23.39 8.99 -10.38
C ALA A 105 -21.94 8.45 -10.28
N LEU A 106 -21.40 8.25 -9.07
CA LEU A 106 -20.08 7.63 -8.86
C LEU A 106 -20.10 6.11 -9.13
N LEU A 107 -21.28 5.51 -9.14
CA LEU A 107 -21.46 4.07 -9.35
C LEU A 107 -21.89 3.73 -10.79
N GLU A 108 -22.03 4.75 -11.65
CA GLU A 108 -22.33 4.52 -13.07
C GLU A 108 -21.23 3.66 -13.72
N PRO A 109 -21.63 2.73 -14.62
CA PRO A 109 -20.66 1.89 -15.30
C PRO A 109 -19.67 2.73 -16.12
N ALA A 110 -18.37 2.50 -15.88
CA ALA A 110 -17.34 3.11 -16.74
C ALA A 110 -17.34 2.44 -18.13
N PRO A 111 -16.91 3.16 -19.19
CA PRO A 111 -16.79 2.59 -20.52
C PRO A 111 -15.97 1.29 -20.54
N PRO A 112 -16.23 0.34 -21.46
CA PRO A 112 -15.44 -0.87 -21.60
C PRO A 112 -13.95 -0.57 -21.76
N LEU A 113 -13.06 -1.37 -21.14
CA LEU A 113 -11.61 -1.15 -21.24
C LEU A 113 -11.08 -1.23 -22.69
N ALA A 114 -11.73 -2.02 -23.52
CA ALA A 114 -11.37 -2.15 -24.94
C ALA A 114 -11.51 -0.81 -25.72
N GLU A 115 -12.38 0.08 -25.26
CA GLU A 115 -12.61 1.41 -25.88
C GLU A 115 -11.64 2.48 -25.36
N VAL A 116 -10.88 2.19 -24.29
CA VAL A 116 -9.92 3.13 -23.74
C VAL A 116 -8.61 3.02 -24.49
N LYS A 117 -8.27 4.06 -25.26
CA LYS A 117 -6.97 4.14 -25.94
C LYS A 117 -5.84 4.09 -24.91
N THR A 118 -4.91 3.18 -25.12
CA THR A 118 -3.71 3.05 -24.31
C THR A 118 -2.54 3.67 -25.07
N PRO A 119 -1.83 4.66 -24.51
CA PRO A 119 -0.69 5.26 -25.19
C PRO A 119 0.47 4.27 -25.27
N ALA A 120 1.18 4.28 -26.41
CA ALA A 120 2.38 3.45 -26.59
C ALA A 120 3.50 3.95 -25.66
N VAL A 121 4.33 3.03 -25.17
CA VAL A 121 5.57 3.34 -24.46
C VAL A 121 6.61 3.81 -25.50
N LEU A 122 7.16 5.01 -25.30
CA LEU A 122 8.20 5.60 -26.15
C LEU A 122 9.58 5.27 -25.63
N GLN A 123 9.76 5.25 -24.30
CA GLN A 123 11.05 5.07 -23.66
C GLN A 123 10.86 4.49 -22.27
N LEU A 124 11.81 3.62 -21.89
CA LEU A 124 12.05 3.22 -20.50
C LEU A 124 13.44 3.70 -20.08
N SER A 125 13.55 4.22 -18.88
CA SER A 125 14.82 4.68 -18.30
C SER A 125 14.94 4.15 -16.88
N GLU A 126 16.03 3.46 -16.58
CA GLU A 126 16.30 2.89 -15.25
C GLU A 126 17.07 3.86 -14.37
N ASN A 127 16.78 3.90 -13.08
CA ASN A 127 17.52 4.63 -12.07
C ASN A 127 17.51 3.90 -10.72
N PRO A 128 18.66 3.39 -10.22
CA PRO A 128 19.90 3.26 -10.98
C PRO A 128 19.78 2.28 -12.16
N SER A 129 20.80 2.26 -13.04
CA SER A 129 20.90 1.21 -14.07
C SER A 129 21.03 -0.17 -13.42
N GLY A 130 20.79 -1.25 -14.19
CA GLY A 130 20.97 -2.61 -13.68
C GLY A 130 22.36 -2.85 -13.07
N ASP A 131 23.43 -2.30 -13.68
CA ASP A 131 24.79 -2.36 -13.11
C ASP A 131 24.90 -1.59 -11.81
N GLY A 132 24.33 -0.39 -11.74
CA GLY A 132 24.30 0.43 -10.53
C GLY A 132 23.54 -0.25 -9.40
N TYR A 133 22.40 -0.90 -9.71
CA TYR A 133 21.66 -1.66 -8.72
C TYR A 133 22.44 -2.86 -8.19
N ARG A 134 23.10 -3.63 -9.07
CA ARG A 134 23.97 -4.76 -8.67
C ARG A 134 25.13 -4.30 -7.79
N ALA A 135 25.73 -3.15 -8.09
CA ALA A 135 26.78 -2.58 -7.25
C ALA A 135 26.26 -2.18 -5.85
N ALA A 136 25.06 -1.58 -5.77
CA ALA A 136 24.44 -1.26 -4.48
C ALA A 136 24.12 -2.52 -3.66
N VAL A 137 23.64 -3.59 -4.30
CA VAL A 137 23.41 -4.88 -3.64
C VAL A 137 24.73 -5.47 -3.12
N ALA A 138 25.82 -5.42 -3.91
CA ALA A 138 27.14 -5.90 -3.47
C ALA A 138 27.65 -5.13 -2.24
N GLU A 139 27.54 -3.81 -2.22
CA GLU A 139 27.90 -2.98 -1.05
C GLU A 139 27.06 -3.33 0.18
N ALA A 140 25.74 -3.54 0.02
CA ALA A 140 24.89 -3.97 1.13
C ALA A 140 25.31 -5.34 1.69
N LEU A 141 25.71 -6.28 0.83
CA LEU A 141 26.24 -7.59 1.25
C LEU A 141 27.54 -7.46 2.01
N GLU A 142 28.43 -6.53 1.63
CA GLU A 142 29.65 -6.25 2.39
C GLU A 142 29.34 -5.69 3.79
N ARG A 143 28.32 -4.83 3.92
CA ARG A 143 27.85 -4.34 5.22
C ARG A 143 27.27 -5.47 6.08
N ALA A 144 26.49 -6.36 5.46
CA ALA A 144 25.97 -7.55 6.14
C ALA A 144 27.10 -8.48 6.62
N ALA A 145 28.14 -8.69 5.80
CA ALA A 145 29.31 -9.50 6.18
C ALA A 145 30.11 -8.89 7.34
N ARG A 146 30.09 -7.56 7.49
CA ARG A 146 30.68 -6.84 8.64
C ARG A 146 29.81 -6.90 9.90
N GLY A 147 28.60 -7.47 9.83
CA GLY A 147 27.68 -7.60 10.97
C GLY A 147 26.91 -6.33 11.31
N THR A 148 26.87 -5.35 10.41
CA THR A 148 26.13 -4.10 10.61
C THR A 148 24.68 -4.18 10.15
N LEU A 149 24.35 -5.16 9.32
CA LEU A 149 23.00 -5.39 8.78
C LEU A 149 22.68 -6.89 8.77
N ASP A 150 21.47 -7.25 9.17
CA ASP A 150 20.90 -8.58 8.95
C ASP A 150 20.09 -8.62 7.67
N LYS A 151 19.42 -7.50 7.35
CA LYS A 151 18.60 -7.33 6.16
C LYS A 151 18.51 -5.85 5.78
N VAL A 152 18.51 -5.57 4.47
CA VAL A 152 18.08 -4.28 3.92
C VAL A 152 17.27 -4.51 2.65
N VAL A 153 16.27 -3.67 2.39
CA VAL A 153 15.55 -3.67 1.11
C VAL A 153 16.11 -2.54 0.26
N LEU A 154 16.68 -2.87 -0.90
CA LEU A 154 17.13 -1.87 -1.88
C LEU A 154 16.17 -1.82 -3.06
N SER A 155 15.91 -0.60 -3.55
CA SER A 155 14.99 -0.33 -4.65
C SER A 155 15.67 0.24 -5.87
N ARG A 156 14.99 0.09 -7.01
CA ARG A 156 15.28 0.81 -8.25
C ARG A 156 13.98 1.31 -8.88
N ALA A 157 14.08 2.40 -9.63
CA ALA A 157 12.97 2.98 -10.35
C ALA A 157 13.14 2.80 -11.87
N VAL A 158 12.02 2.60 -12.56
CA VAL A 158 11.94 2.65 -14.01
C VAL A 158 10.94 3.73 -14.40
N THR A 159 11.41 4.73 -15.14
CA THR A 159 10.55 5.78 -15.69
C THR A 159 10.11 5.39 -17.09
N ALA A 160 8.79 5.27 -17.29
CA ALA A 160 8.17 5.04 -18.58
C ALA A 160 7.63 6.35 -19.14
N ARG A 161 7.99 6.70 -20.37
CA ARG A 161 7.42 7.82 -21.15
C ARG A 161 6.48 7.27 -22.21
N PHE A 162 5.31 7.86 -22.30
CA PHE A 162 4.23 7.43 -23.20
C PHE A 162 3.98 8.45 -24.30
N ALA A 163 3.39 8.02 -25.40
CA ALA A 163 3.00 8.87 -26.54
C ALA A 163 1.84 9.84 -26.22
N GLY A 164 1.23 9.71 -25.04
CA GLY A 164 0.14 10.56 -24.58
C GLY A 164 -0.22 10.26 -23.12
N PRO A 165 -1.16 10.99 -22.54
CA PRO A 165 -1.54 10.82 -21.13
C PRO A 165 -2.05 9.42 -20.81
N VAL A 166 -1.62 8.88 -19.68
CA VAL A 166 -2.08 7.59 -19.16
C VAL A 166 -3.42 7.77 -18.46
N THR A 167 -4.41 6.96 -18.83
CA THR A 167 -5.71 6.95 -18.17
C THR A 167 -5.66 6.15 -16.88
N THR A 168 -5.50 6.85 -15.74
CA THR A 168 -5.40 6.25 -14.39
C THR A 168 -6.56 5.28 -14.09
N ALA A 169 -7.80 5.65 -14.42
CA ALA A 169 -8.96 4.80 -14.21
C ALA A 169 -8.88 3.48 -14.97
N ALA A 170 -8.33 3.48 -16.18
CA ALA A 170 -8.11 2.26 -16.96
C ALA A 170 -7.02 1.38 -16.34
N ALA A 171 -5.92 1.99 -15.89
CA ALA A 171 -4.84 1.27 -15.20
C ALA A 171 -5.35 0.59 -13.90
N VAL A 172 -6.10 1.31 -13.07
CA VAL A 172 -6.74 0.76 -11.85
C VAL A 172 -7.67 -0.41 -12.17
N ARG A 173 -8.47 -0.32 -13.25
CA ARG A 173 -9.35 -1.41 -13.66
C ARG A 173 -8.59 -2.64 -14.15
N ARG A 174 -7.44 -2.45 -14.82
CA ARG A 174 -6.56 -3.55 -15.25
C ARG A 174 -5.88 -4.21 -14.04
N LEU A 175 -5.37 -3.40 -13.09
CA LEU A 175 -4.82 -3.92 -11.84
C LEU A 175 -5.85 -4.77 -11.07
N ARG A 176 -7.09 -4.30 -10.94
CA ARG A 176 -8.15 -5.08 -10.28
C ARG A 176 -8.47 -6.41 -10.96
N ARG A 177 -8.29 -6.51 -12.29
CA ARG A 177 -8.50 -7.75 -13.04
C ARG A 177 -7.31 -8.68 -12.97
N GLY A 178 -6.08 -8.11 -13.06
CA GLY A 178 -4.84 -8.89 -13.06
C GLY A 178 -4.44 -9.37 -11.67
N GLU A 179 -4.77 -8.58 -10.63
CA GLU A 179 -4.38 -8.83 -9.23
C GLU A 179 -5.60 -8.87 -8.29
N PRO A 180 -6.49 -9.87 -8.44
CA PRO A 180 -7.77 -9.90 -7.71
C PRO A 180 -7.62 -10.10 -6.20
N SER A 181 -6.49 -10.66 -5.73
CA SER A 181 -6.14 -10.85 -4.32
C SER A 181 -5.49 -9.63 -3.68
N CYS A 182 -5.11 -8.62 -4.47
CA CYS A 182 -4.45 -7.41 -3.98
C CYS A 182 -5.44 -6.29 -3.64
N THR A 183 -5.05 -5.42 -2.73
CA THR A 183 -5.73 -4.15 -2.49
C THR A 183 -5.28 -3.14 -3.54
N VAL A 184 -6.19 -2.79 -4.45
CA VAL A 184 -5.91 -1.78 -5.48
C VAL A 184 -6.24 -0.39 -4.96
N PHE A 185 -5.32 0.54 -5.15
CA PHE A 185 -5.42 1.91 -4.68
C PHE A 185 -5.02 2.93 -5.77
N ALA A 186 -5.53 4.16 -5.62
CA ALA A 186 -5.09 5.32 -6.38
C ALA A 186 -5.34 6.59 -5.57
N PHE A 187 -4.28 7.35 -5.28
CA PHE A 187 -4.30 8.58 -4.50
C PHE A 187 -3.64 9.71 -5.28
N PRO A 188 -4.12 10.97 -5.16
CA PRO A 188 -3.36 12.12 -5.61
C PRO A 188 -2.08 12.25 -4.78
N THR A 189 -0.98 12.70 -5.39
CA THR A 189 0.29 12.92 -4.70
C THR A 189 0.48 14.35 -4.20
N GLY A 190 -0.45 15.25 -4.52
CA GLY A 190 -0.46 16.65 -4.10
C GLY A 190 -1.67 17.00 -3.25
N THR A 191 -1.61 18.12 -2.52
CA THR A 191 -2.58 18.55 -1.50
C THR A 191 -3.57 19.63 -1.96
N GLY A 192 -3.41 20.21 -3.13
CA GLY A 192 -4.25 21.32 -3.61
C GLY A 192 -5.61 20.88 -4.13
N PRO A 193 -6.66 21.72 -4.02
CA PRO A 193 -7.98 21.45 -4.58
C PRO A 193 -7.97 21.27 -6.12
N GLU A 194 -6.90 21.68 -6.76
CA GLU A 194 -6.65 21.51 -8.20
C GLU A 194 -6.42 20.06 -8.58
N HIS A 195 -5.87 19.25 -7.65
CA HIS A 195 -5.58 17.83 -7.86
C HIS A 195 -6.84 16.94 -7.87
N ASP A 196 -7.94 17.44 -7.31
CA ASP A 196 -9.19 16.68 -7.16
C ASP A 196 -10.21 16.91 -8.29
N ARG A 197 -10.08 18.01 -9.04
CA ARG A 197 -11.05 18.42 -10.08
C ARG A 197 -10.91 17.68 -11.42
N GLY A 198 -10.23 16.52 -11.44
CA GLY A 198 -10.16 15.66 -12.64
C GLY A 198 -9.17 16.11 -13.72
N GLY A 199 -8.34 17.11 -13.44
CA GLY A 199 -7.38 17.67 -14.37
C GLY A 199 -5.94 17.57 -13.86
N GLY A 200 -5.17 16.59 -14.30
CA GLY A 200 -3.75 16.75 -14.54
C GLY A 200 -2.76 16.65 -13.37
N GLY A 201 -3.15 16.28 -12.16
CA GLY A 201 -2.18 16.08 -11.08
C GLY A 201 -1.61 14.66 -11.03
N ALA A 202 -0.36 14.53 -10.56
CA ALA A 202 0.29 13.23 -10.40
C ALA A 202 -0.49 12.34 -9.42
N ARG A 203 -0.56 11.03 -9.73
CA ARG A 203 -1.29 10.04 -8.94
C ARG A 203 -0.42 8.84 -8.61
N PHE A 204 -0.42 8.46 -7.34
CA PHE A 204 0.18 7.23 -6.86
C PHE A 204 -0.87 6.12 -6.90
N LEU A 205 -0.63 5.08 -7.68
CA LEU A 205 -1.54 3.95 -7.87
C LEU A 205 -0.81 2.62 -7.83
N GLY A 206 -1.51 1.57 -7.45
CA GLY A 206 -0.91 0.23 -7.37
C GLY A 206 -1.90 -0.85 -6.94
N ALA A 207 -1.36 -2.06 -6.81
CA ALA A 207 -2.05 -3.26 -6.31
C ALA A 207 -1.19 -3.95 -5.24
N SER A 208 -1.40 -3.58 -3.98
CA SER A 208 -0.62 -4.09 -2.86
C SER A 208 -1.18 -5.41 -2.33
N PRO A 209 -0.34 -6.44 -2.19
CA PRO A 209 -0.71 -7.68 -1.52
C PRO A 209 -0.50 -7.63 0.00
N GLU A 210 0.27 -6.65 0.52
CA GLU A 210 0.80 -6.69 1.86
C GLU A 210 0.01 -5.80 2.82
N LEU A 211 -0.67 -6.46 3.78
CA LEU A 211 -1.38 -5.78 4.86
C LEU A 211 -0.38 -5.39 5.96
N LEU A 212 -0.14 -4.09 6.09
CA LEU A 212 0.70 -3.56 7.16
C LEU A 212 -0.03 -3.62 8.49
N VAL A 213 -1.23 -3.08 8.57
CA VAL A 213 -2.09 -3.16 9.76
C VAL A 213 -3.57 -2.96 9.41
N ARG A 214 -4.43 -3.73 10.03
CA ARG A 214 -5.88 -3.52 10.09
C ARG A 214 -6.34 -3.55 11.53
N ARG A 215 -7.12 -2.56 11.94
CA ARG A 215 -7.83 -2.52 13.20
C ARG A 215 -9.32 -2.53 12.96
N VAL A 216 -10.04 -3.37 13.69
CA VAL A 216 -11.50 -3.35 13.76
C VAL A 216 -11.89 -3.58 15.22
N GLY A 217 -12.37 -2.54 15.90
CA GLY A 217 -12.61 -2.59 17.34
C GLY A 217 -11.34 -2.94 18.12
N ALA A 218 -11.37 -3.98 18.90
CA ALA A 218 -10.22 -4.46 19.67
C ALA A 218 -9.30 -5.42 18.88
N THR A 219 -9.68 -5.82 17.67
CA THR A 219 -8.87 -6.74 16.86
C THR A 219 -7.86 -5.97 16.02
N VAL A 220 -6.61 -6.42 16.04
CA VAL A 220 -5.56 -5.97 15.14
C VAL A 220 -5.05 -7.14 14.31
N GLU A 221 -4.78 -6.88 13.03
CA GLU A 221 -4.23 -7.85 12.08
C GLU A 221 -3.09 -7.23 11.29
N SER A 222 -2.11 -8.07 10.94
CA SER A 222 -1.02 -7.75 10.01
C SER A 222 -0.70 -8.99 9.18
N HIS A 223 -0.27 -8.81 7.93
CA HIS A 223 0.09 -9.92 7.07
C HIS A 223 1.37 -9.59 6.29
N PRO A 224 2.53 -9.63 6.96
CA PRO A 224 3.82 -9.39 6.31
C PRO A 224 4.12 -10.48 5.28
N LEU A 225 4.71 -10.04 4.16
CA LEU A 225 5.18 -10.89 3.07
C LEU A 225 6.68 -10.69 2.88
N ALA A 226 7.44 -11.78 2.77
CA ALA A 226 8.86 -11.74 2.41
C ALA A 226 9.30 -13.08 1.82
N GLY A 227 10.43 -13.09 1.10
CA GLY A 227 10.79 -14.19 0.23
C GLY A 227 9.92 -14.20 -1.02
N THR A 228 10.56 -14.33 -2.20
CA THR A 228 9.85 -14.21 -3.48
C THR A 228 10.33 -15.28 -4.45
N ALA A 229 9.37 -15.92 -5.14
CA ALA A 229 9.67 -16.78 -6.29
C ALA A 229 8.80 -16.39 -7.48
N GLY A 230 9.38 -16.31 -8.66
CA GLY A 230 8.65 -16.07 -9.91
C GLY A 230 7.75 -17.25 -10.25
N LEU A 231 6.56 -16.95 -10.73
CA LEU A 231 5.62 -17.93 -11.30
C LEU A 231 5.54 -17.71 -12.80
N ASP A 232 5.69 -18.78 -13.58
CA ASP A 232 5.43 -18.71 -15.03
C ASP A 232 3.90 -18.67 -15.24
N PRO A 233 3.34 -17.59 -15.84
CA PRO A 233 1.90 -17.50 -16.11
C PRO A 233 1.38 -18.59 -17.06
N GLY A 234 2.27 -19.22 -17.84
CA GLY A 234 1.97 -20.31 -18.76
C GLY A 234 2.15 -21.71 -18.16
N ALA A 235 2.78 -21.80 -16.98
CA ALA A 235 3.01 -23.06 -16.30
C ALA A 235 1.73 -23.61 -15.68
N GLY A 236 1.45 -24.88 -15.91
CA GLY A 236 0.31 -25.57 -15.30
C GLY A 236 0.42 -25.62 -13.77
N ASN A 237 -0.68 -25.97 -13.10
CA ASN A 237 -0.74 -26.06 -11.62
C ASN A 237 0.39 -26.92 -10.97
N GLY A 238 0.99 -27.85 -11.71
CA GLY A 238 2.09 -28.69 -11.23
C GLY A 238 3.41 -27.93 -11.03
N ASP A 239 3.73 -26.97 -11.90
CA ASP A 239 4.96 -26.16 -11.76
C ASP A 239 4.83 -25.10 -10.67
N ALA A 240 3.65 -24.52 -10.51
CA ALA A 240 3.35 -23.65 -9.40
C ALA A 240 3.48 -24.37 -8.03
N GLY A 241 3.21 -25.66 -7.96
CA GLY A 241 3.44 -26.52 -6.79
C GLY A 241 4.93 -26.64 -6.46
N LYS A 242 5.78 -26.92 -7.46
CA LYS A 242 7.23 -27.04 -7.27
C LYS A 242 7.88 -25.73 -6.82
N VAL A 243 7.46 -24.60 -7.39
CA VAL A 243 7.92 -23.26 -6.95
C VAL A 243 7.54 -23.00 -5.51
N ALA A 244 6.34 -23.40 -5.11
CA ALA A 244 5.85 -23.33 -3.74
C ALA A 244 6.72 -24.15 -2.77
N GLU A 245 6.98 -25.41 -3.12
CA GLU A 245 7.82 -26.32 -2.33
C GLU A 245 9.25 -25.78 -2.22
N HIS A 246 9.80 -25.27 -3.32
CA HIS A 246 11.14 -24.67 -3.33
C HIS A 246 11.21 -23.46 -2.39
N LEU A 247 10.24 -22.54 -2.47
CA LEU A 247 10.22 -21.32 -1.64
C LEU A 247 10.08 -21.67 -0.14
N LEU A 248 9.22 -22.64 0.21
CA LEU A 248 9.06 -23.12 1.58
C LEU A 248 10.31 -23.84 2.09
N ALA A 249 11.09 -24.50 1.22
CA ALA A 249 12.32 -25.20 1.57
C ALA A 249 13.56 -24.27 1.59
N SER A 250 13.47 -23.08 0.98
CA SER A 250 14.59 -22.13 0.89
C SER A 250 14.96 -21.56 2.25
N THR A 251 16.16 -21.89 2.72
CA THR A 251 16.69 -21.36 3.99
C THR A 251 16.83 -19.83 3.95
N LYS A 252 17.29 -19.27 2.81
CA LYS A 252 17.42 -17.81 2.61
C LYS A 252 16.06 -17.13 2.80
N ASP A 253 15.03 -17.57 2.07
CA ASP A 253 13.72 -16.93 2.08
C ASP A 253 13.02 -17.07 3.44
N ARG A 254 13.19 -18.21 4.11
CA ARG A 254 12.69 -18.42 5.49
C ARG A 254 13.38 -17.51 6.51
N VAL A 255 14.70 -17.29 6.39
CA VAL A 255 15.43 -16.34 7.26
C VAL A 255 14.93 -14.92 7.01
N GLU A 256 14.83 -14.51 5.74
CA GLU A 256 14.32 -13.21 5.37
C GLU A 256 12.92 -12.98 5.94
N HIS A 257 12.00 -13.93 5.75
CA HIS A 257 10.62 -13.84 6.22
C HIS A 257 10.54 -13.79 7.75
N ARG A 258 11.33 -14.62 8.44
CA ARG A 258 11.35 -14.65 9.91
C ARG A 258 11.72 -13.30 10.52
N LEU A 259 12.74 -12.63 9.99
CA LEU A 259 13.15 -11.28 10.44
C LEU A 259 11.99 -10.28 10.38
N VAL A 260 11.17 -10.36 9.32
CA VAL A 260 9.99 -9.51 9.18
C VAL A 260 8.92 -9.86 10.21
N VAL A 261 8.58 -11.14 10.35
CA VAL A 261 7.55 -11.60 11.28
C VAL A 261 7.91 -11.27 12.73
N GLU A 262 9.16 -11.49 13.12
CA GLU A 262 9.65 -11.19 14.47
C GLU A 262 9.54 -9.71 14.82
N ALA A 263 9.93 -8.83 13.90
CA ALA A 263 9.84 -7.38 14.10
C ALA A 263 8.39 -6.90 14.21
N VAL A 264 7.50 -7.37 13.31
CA VAL A 264 6.07 -7.04 13.36
C VAL A 264 5.44 -7.59 14.65
N ALA A 265 5.75 -8.82 15.01
CA ALA A 265 5.23 -9.44 16.22
C ALA A 265 5.71 -8.70 17.50
N ALA A 266 6.96 -8.27 17.55
CA ALA A 266 7.50 -7.49 18.68
C ALA A 266 6.75 -6.17 18.85
N ALA A 267 6.53 -5.42 17.76
CA ALA A 267 5.77 -4.17 17.81
C ALA A 267 4.32 -4.38 18.25
N LEU A 268 3.63 -5.40 17.71
CA LEU A 268 2.24 -5.67 18.06
C LEU A 268 2.09 -6.23 19.49
N ARG A 269 3.03 -7.04 19.99
CA ARG A 269 3.00 -7.55 21.39
C ARG A 269 2.99 -6.42 22.42
N ALA A 270 3.67 -5.31 22.13
CA ALA A 270 3.66 -4.13 23.01
C ALA A 270 2.26 -3.52 23.14
N ARG A 271 1.39 -3.69 22.15
CA ARG A 271 0.04 -3.12 22.08
C ARG A 271 -1.09 -4.10 22.37
N CYS A 272 -0.78 -5.40 22.43
CA CYS A 272 -1.80 -6.46 22.57
C CYS A 272 -1.80 -7.08 23.98
N THR A 273 -2.95 -7.59 24.38
CA THR A 273 -3.07 -8.53 25.50
C THR A 273 -2.75 -9.95 25.05
N GLU A 274 -3.14 -10.29 23.82
CA GLU A 274 -2.88 -11.59 23.18
C GLU A 274 -2.50 -11.35 21.72
N LEU A 275 -1.54 -12.11 21.21
CA LEU A 275 -1.11 -12.09 19.82
C LEU A 275 -0.86 -13.52 19.33
N LEU A 276 -1.64 -13.92 18.34
CA LEU A 276 -1.43 -15.17 17.60
C LEU A 276 -0.44 -14.90 16.46
N VAL A 277 0.64 -15.66 16.46
CA VAL A 277 1.67 -15.67 15.41
C VAL A 277 1.85 -17.13 14.98
N PRO A 278 1.43 -17.52 13.77
CA PRO A 278 1.68 -18.85 13.24
C PRO A 278 3.18 -19.19 13.19
N ASP A 279 3.55 -20.39 13.59
CA ASP A 279 4.96 -20.84 13.60
C ASP A 279 5.52 -21.01 12.18
N GLU A 280 4.66 -21.43 11.23
CA GLU A 280 5.06 -21.66 9.85
C GLU A 280 4.37 -20.67 8.91
N PRO A 281 5.11 -20.14 7.91
CA PRO A 281 4.53 -19.28 6.91
C PRO A 281 3.62 -20.08 5.95
N SER A 282 2.65 -19.40 5.41
CA SER A 282 1.83 -19.88 4.29
C SER A 282 2.35 -19.34 2.96
N LEU A 283 2.00 -19.98 1.86
CA LEU A 283 2.28 -19.49 0.53
C LEU A 283 1.19 -18.52 0.05
N VAL A 284 1.58 -17.32 -0.29
CA VAL A 284 0.69 -16.31 -0.89
C VAL A 284 1.00 -16.20 -2.38
N ARG A 285 0.06 -16.63 -3.22
CA ARG A 285 0.20 -16.58 -4.69
C ARG A 285 -0.41 -15.28 -5.21
N LEU A 286 0.36 -14.59 -6.03
CA LEU A 286 -0.01 -13.36 -6.72
C LEU A 286 0.32 -13.57 -8.20
N GLY A 287 -0.48 -13.11 -9.12
CA GLY A 287 -0.32 -13.24 -10.57
C GLY A 287 0.97 -13.93 -11.07
N SER A 288 2.08 -13.19 -11.10
CA SER A 288 3.39 -13.65 -11.61
C SER A 288 4.39 -14.06 -10.53
N VAL A 289 4.04 -14.03 -9.23
CA VAL A 289 4.96 -14.34 -8.13
C VAL A 289 4.26 -15.07 -6.98
N ALA A 290 5.06 -15.76 -6.16
CA ALA A 290 4.65 -16.28 -4.85
C ALA A 290 5.53 -15.68 -3.75
N HIS A 291 4.94 -15.51 -2.57
CA HIS A 291 5.64 -15.04 -1.37
C HIS A 291 5.36 -15.97 -0.19
N LEU A 292 6.25 -15.97 0.80
CA LEU A 292 5.92 -16.45 2.13
C LEU A 292 5.13 -15.38 2.87
N GLY A 293 4.06 -15.76 3.56
CA GLY A 293 3.20 -14.85 4.32
C GLY A 293 2.81 -15.44 5.66
N THR A 294 2.77 -14.61 6.70
CA THR A 294 2.31 -15.01 8.04
C THR A 294 1.22 -14.05 8.51
N ALA A 295 0.01 -14.54 8.72
CA ALA A 295 -1.11 -13.74 9.20
C ALA A 295 -1.08 -13.63 10.72
N LEU A 296 -0.71 -12.45 11.25
CA LEU A 296 -0.75 -12.16 12.68
C LEU A 296 -2.12 -11.59 13.05
N ARG A 297 -2.63 -12.00 14.21
CA ARG A 297 -3.90 -11.48 14.76
C ARG A 297 -3.79 -11.31 16.27
N GLY A 298 -4.19 -10.15 16.77
CA GLY A 298 -4.13 -9.85 18.20
C GLY A 298 -5.36 -9.14 18.73
N THR A 299 -5.46 -9.12 20.07
CA THR A 299 -6.43 -8.33 20.83
C THR A 299 -5.69 -7.14 21.46
N LEU A 300 -6.08 -5.93 21.07
CA LEU A 300 -5.46 -4.69 21.56
C LEU A 300 -5.69 -4.51 23.06
N ARG A 301 -4.67 -3.98 23.73
CA ARG A 301 -4.73 -3.60 25.14
C ARG A 301 -5.26 -2.17 25.26
N PRO A 302 -6.32 -1.93 26.04
CA PRO A 302 -6.73 -0.57 26.36
C PRO A 302 -5.70 0.13 27.25
N ASP A 303 -5.62 1.45 27.15
CA ASP A 303 -4.86 2.30 28.07
C ASP A 303 -5.55 2.42 29.45
N GLY A 304 -4.98 3.22 30.35
CA GLY A 304 -5.54 3.43 31.69
C GLY A 304 -6.92 4.11 31.73
N GLU A 305 -7.37 4.65 30.61
CA GLU A 305 -8.70 5.27 30.42
C GLU A 305 -9.66 4.38 29.64
N GLY A 306 -9.25 3.15 29.31
CA GLY A 306 -10.04 2.20 28.56
C GLY A 306 -10.05 2.43 27.04
N ARG A 307 -9.21 3.31 26.51
CA ARG A 307 -9.13 3.64 25.08
C ARG A 307 -8.17 2.68 24.37
N LEU A 308 -8.55 2.26 23.17
CA LEU A 308 -7.70 1.43 22.32
C LEU A 308 -6.85 2.31 21.39
N PRO A 309 -5.60 1.93 21.09
CA PRO A 309 -4.78 2.67 20.15
C PRO A 309 -5.43 2.71 18.77
N PRO A 310 -5.57 3.90 18.13
CA PRO A 310 -6.12 3.99 16.77
C PRO A 310 -5.17 3.38 15.73
N ALA A 311 -5.73 3.04 14.57
CA ALA A 311 -4.96 2.43 13.47
C ALA A 311 -3.75 3.27 13.04
N LEU A 312 -3.82 4.61 13.15
CA LEU A 312 -2.68 5.50 12.84
C LEU A 312 -1.50 5.32 13.80
N VAL A 313 -1.76 5.12 15.08
CA VAL A 313 -0.70 4.87 16.08
C VAL A 313 -0.06 3.50 15.83
N LEU A 314 -0.87 2.46 15.57
CA LEU A 314 -0.37 1.13 15.21
C LEU A 314 0.46 1.16 13.91
N LEU A 315 0.03 1.97 12.94
CA LEU A 315 0.76 2.22 11.72
C LEU A 315 2.16 2.80 11.99
N ALA A 316 2.24 3.82 12.85
CA ALA A 316 3.51 4.47 13.21
C ALA A 316 4.46 3.53 13.97
N ASP A 317 3.93 2.64 14.81
CA ASP A 317 4.73 1.63 15.51
C ASP A 317 5.38 0.63 14.53
N LEU A 318 4.66 0.27 13.46
CA LEU A 318 5.08 -0.75 12.50
C LEU A 318 5.93 -0.22 11.35
N HIS A 319 5.61 0.97 10.83
CA HIS A 319 6.26 1.48 9.61
C HIS A 319 7.62 2.12 9.89
N PRO A 320 8.65 1.88 9.04
CA PRO A 320 8.71 0.83 8.03
C PRO A 320 9.02 -0.54 8.66
N THR A 321 8.36 -1.59 8.15
CA THR A 321 8.70 -2.96 8.51
C THR A 321 10.00 -3.40 7.82
N PRO A 322 10.65 -4.48 8.29
CA PRO A 322 11.78 -5.05 7.57
C PRO A 322 11.46 -5.60 6.17
N ALA A 323 10.18 -5.75 5.82
CA ALA A 323 9.77 -6.13 4.47
C ALA A 323 10.07 -5.05 3.42
N VAL A 324 10.21 -3.79 3.86
CA VAL A 324 10.51 -2.65 2.98
C VAL A 324 11.66 -1.77 3.48
N GLY A 325 12.07 -1.92 4.74
CA GLY A 325 13.22 -1.23 5.36
C GLY A 325 14.39 -2.19 5.54
N GLY A 326 14.54 -2.71 6.75
CA GLY A 326 15.56 -3.72 7.09
C GLY A 326 15.73 -3.93 8.59
N VAL A 327 16.76 -4.65 8.94
CA VAL A 327 17.13 -5.00 10.32
C VAL A 327 18.65 -4.88 10.48
N PRO A 328 19.16 -4.19 11.51
CA PRO A 328 18.44 -3.27 12.39
C PRO A 328 17.84 -2.09 11.62
N ARG A 329 16.74 -1.50 12.13
CA ARG A 329 15.97 -0.49 11.39
C ARG A 329 16.80 0.73 10.99
N ASP A 330 17.50 1.34 11.94
CA ASP A 330 18.18 2.62 11.74
C ASP A 330 19.38 2.47 10.79
N GLU A 331 20.17 1.41 10.93
CA GLU A 331 21.28 1.08 10.05
C GLU A 331 20.80 0.77 8.62
N ALA A 332 19.66 0.09 8.51
CA ALA A 332 19.05 -0.18 7.21
C ALA A 332 18.56 1.10 6.52
N LEU A 333 17.95 2.04 7.26
CA LEU A 333 17.52 3.33 6.70
C LEU A 333 18.70 4.20 6.28
N ILE A 334 19.80 4.19 7.03
CA ILE A 334 21.06 4.86 6.63
C ILE A 334 21.59 4.23 5.34
N CYS A 335 21.66 2.91 5.29
CA CYS A 335 22.10 2.18 4.10
C CYS A 335 21.25 2.50 2.86
N ILE A 336 19.93 2.55 3.01
CA ILE A 336 19.00 2.94 1.95
C ILE A 336 19.30 4.37 1.48
N ALA A 337 19.44 5.32 2.41
CA ALA A 337 19.69 6.72 2.06
C ALA A 337 21.03 6.94 1.33
N GLU A 338 22.04 6.11 1.60
CA GLU A 338 23.33 6.18 0.96
C GLU A 338 23.40 5.47 -0.40
N LEU A 339 22.66 4.36 -0.56
CA LEU A 339 22.76 3.52 -1.76
C LEU A 339 21.66 3.77 -2.80
N GLU A 340 20.53 4.34 -2.41
CA GLU A 340 19.47 4.70 -3.34
C GLU A 340 19.65 6.14 -3.85
N SER A 341 19.74 6.29 -5.17
CA SER A 341 19.98 7.58 -5.83
C SER A 341 18.75 8.50 -5.87
N THR A 342 17.57 7.98 -5.54
CA THR A 342 16.29 8.70 -5.62
C THR A 342 15.46 8.45 -4.37
N PRO A 343 14.88 9.50 -3.76
CA PRO A 343 13.95 9.32 -2.65
C PRO A 343 12.75 8.47 -3.06
N ARG A 344 12.32 7.59 -2.17
CA ARG A 344 11.21 6.65 -2.40
C ARG A 344 9.84 7.32 -2.54
N GLY A 345 9.67 8.54 -1.98
CA GLY A 345 8.38 9.19 -1.94
C GLY A 345 7.31 8.31 -1.29
N HIS A 346 6.22 8.04 -2.00
CA HIS A 346 5.14 7.18 -1.51
C HIS A 346 5.38 5.67 -1.73
N TRP A 347 6.36 5.29 -2.57
CA TRP A 347 6.68 3.89 -2.74
C TRP A 347 7.18 3.28 -1.44
N ALA A 348 6.66 2.09 -1.11
CA ALA A 348 6.86 1.40 0.17
C ALA A 348 6.33 2.16 1.41
N GLY A 349 5.76 3.35 1.22
CA GLY A 349 5.01 4.06 2.25
C GLY A 349 3.63 3.47 2.48
N PRO A 350 2.95 3.81 3.58
CA PRO A 350 1.61 3.31 3.87
C PRO A 350 0.53 3.93 2.98
N VAL A 351 -0.43 3.10 2.54
CA VAL A 351 -1.63 3.54 1.81
C VAL A 351 -2.87 2.97 2.48
N GLY A 352 -3.87 3.80 2.76
CA GLY A 352 -5.03 3.28 3.46
C GLY A 352 -6.00 4.33 3.96
N TRP A 353 -6.62 4.01 5.08
CA TRP A 353 -7.65 4.84 5.71
C TRP A 353 -7.72 4.62 7.22
N VAL A 354 -8.24 5.63 7.90
CA VAL A 354 -8.63 5.60 9.31
C VAL A 354 -9.97 6.31 9.45
N ASP A 355 -10.80 5.87 10.40
CA ASP A 355 -12.09 6.51 10.67
C ASP A 355 -12.19 7.09 12.09
N SER A 356 -13.31 7.74 12.36
CA SER A 356 -13.56 8.42 13.63
C SER A 356 -13.65 7.47 14.84
N SER A 357 -13.82 6.17 14.64
CA SER A 357 -13.74 5.17 15.71
C SER A 357 -12.30 4.70 16.00
N GLY A 358 -11.34 5.14 15.19
CA GLY A 358 -9.96 4.69 15.20
C GLY A 358 -9.73 3.40 14.44
N ASP A 359 -10.78 2.82 13.83
CA ASP A 359 -10.63 1.68 12.94
C ASP A 359 -9.95 2.11 11.64
N GLY A 360 -9.24 1.20 11.01
CA GLY A 360 -8.52 1.51 9.79
C GLY A 360 -7.86 0.31 9.16
N GLN A 361 -7.42 0.50 7.91
CA GLN A 361 -6.65 -0.49 7.18
C GLN A 361 -5.57 0.22 6.37
N TRP A 362 -4.33 -0.22 6.53
CA TRP A 362 -3.16 0.30 5.86
C TRP A 362 -2.38 -0.83 5.19
N MET A 363 -2.16 -0.66 3.90
CA MET A 363 -1.32 -1.54 3.08
C MET A 363 0.05 -0.89 2.89
N ILE A 364 1.05 -1.66 2.51
CA ILE A 364 2.33 -1.11 2.03
C ILE A 364 2.17 -0.72 0.56
N GLY A 365 2.56 0.50 0.18
CA GLY A 365 2.42 1.05 -1.16
C GLY A 365 3.45 0.50 -2.14
N ILE A 366 3.38 -0.80 -2.41
CA ILE A 366 4.23 -1.52 -3.37
C ILE A 366 3.41 -1.99 -4.58
N ARG A 367 4.10 -2.55 -5.58
CA ARG A 367 3.49 -2.90 -6.87
C ARG A 367 2.73 -1.70 -7.43
N SER A 368 3.45 -0.57 -7.56
CA SER A 368 2.86 0.75 -7.73
C SER A 368 3.65 1.61 -8.70
N ALA A 369 3.00 2.67 -9.15
CA ALA A 369 3.62 3.71 -9.95
C ALA A 369 3.08 5.09 -9.54
N THR A 370 3.91 6.12 -9.70
CA THR A 370 3.46 7.51 -9.73
C THR A 370 3.30 7.91 -11.19
N VAL A 371 2.06 8.22 -11.58
CA VAL A 371 1.69 8.62 -12.94
C VAL A 371 1.46 10.11 -12.99
N ASP A 372 2.13 10.80 -13.90
CA ASP A 372 1.97 12.24 -14.16
C ASP A 372 1.86 12.48 -15.68
N GLY A 373 0.65 12.74 -16.15
CA GLY A 373 0.37 12.95 -17.56
C GLY A 373 0.83 11.77 -18.43
N ALA A 374 1.84 12.02 -19.27
CA ALA A 374 2.44 11.04 -20.19
C ALA A 374 3.72 10.38 -19.61
N SER A 375 3.92 10.44 -18.31
CA SER A 375 5.05 9.82 -17.62
C SER A 375 4.59 8.97 -16.45
N ALA A 376 5.28 7.88 -16.18
CA ALA A 376 5.09 7.09 -14.97
C ALA A 376 6.45 6.65 -14.40
N SER A 377 6.61 6.78 -13.08
CA SER A 377 7.73 6.21 -12.35
C SER A 377 7.26 4.97 -11.60
N LEU A 378 7.80 3.83 -11.98
CA LEU A 378 7.56 2.54 -11.35
C LEU A 378 8.74 2.19 -10.46
N THR A 379 8.50 1.74 -9.24
CA THR A 379 9.58 1.36 -8.31
C THR A 379 9.36 -0.06 -7.79
N ALA A 380 10.43 -0.83 -7.73
CA ALA A 380 10.46 -2.15 -7.10
C ALA A 380 11.74 -2.33 -6.29
N GLY A 381 11.67 -3.16 -5.26
CA GLY A 381 12.81 -3.49 -4.40
C GLY A 381 12.88 -4.97 -4.08
N ALA A 382 14.06 -5.41 -3.67
CA ALA A 382 14.32 -6.76 -3.19
C ALA A 382 15.01 -6.73 -1.82
N GLY A 383 14.73 -7.75 -1.00
CA GLY A 383 15.29 -7.91 0.33
C GLY A 383 16.67 -8.55 0.28
N ILE A 384 17.70 -7.79 0.64
CA ILE A 384 19.07 -8.25 0.65
C ILE A 384 19.42 -8.82 2.04
N VAL A 385 19.80 -10.07 2.06
CA VAL A 385 20.25 -10.82 3.25
C VAL A 385 21.56 -11.54 2.94
N ALA A 386 22.22 -12.07 3.95
CA ALA A 386 23.39 -12.92 3.72
C ALA A 386 23.06 -14.05 2.73
N GLY A 387 23.87 -14.17 1.66
CA GLY A 387 23.64 -15.14 0.59
C GLY A 387 22.76 -14.68 -0.57
N SER A 388 22.31 -13.41 -0.59
CA SER A 388 21.68 -12.82 -1.77
C SER A 388 22.67 -12.73 -2.94
N ASP A 389 22.16 -12.92 -4.16
CA ASP A 389 22.92 -12.76 -5.41
C ASP A 389 22.49 -11.48 -6.14
N PRO A 390 23.40 -10.54 -6.43
CA PRO A 390 23.05 -9.25 -7.03
C PRO A 390 22.30 -9.36 -8.37
N ARG A 391 22.53 -10.42 -9.14
CA ARG A 391 21.84 -10.64 -10.41
C ARG A 391 20.42 -11.14 -10.17
N ALA A 392 20.26 -12.10 -9.28
CA ALA A 392 18.94 -12.63 -8.91
C ALA A 392 18.04 -11.54 -8.30
N GLU A 393 18.59 -10.66 -7.45
CA GLU A 393 17.85 -9.54 -6.85
C GLU A 393 17.42 -8.49 -7.91
N LEU A 394 18.26 -8.24 -8.93
CA LEU A 394 17.88 -7.40 -10.07
C LEU A 394 16.72 -8.03 -10.87
N GLU A 395 16.80 -9.32 -11.16
CA GLU A 395 15.74 -10.08 -11.86
C GLU A 395 14.44 -10.06 -11.05
N GLU A 396 14.49 -10.21 -9.73
CA GLU A 396 13.34 -10.10 -8.84
C GLU A 396 12.66 -8.74 -8.95
N THR A 397 13.43 -7.63 -8.94
CA THR A 397 12.83 -6.31 -9.12
C THR A 397 12.16 -6.15 -10.48
N THR A 398 12.74 -6.72 -11.54
CA THR A 398 12.16 -6.70 -12.89
C THR A 398 10.78 -7.37 -12.91
N VAL A 399 10.68 -8.59 -12.37
CA VAL A 399 9.42 -9.33 -12.27
C VAL A 399 8.35 -8.54 -11.49
N LYS A 400 8.75 -7.84 -10.43
CA LYS A 400 7.86 -7.00 -9.60
C LYS A 400 7.33 -5.75 -10.34
N LEU A 401 8.03 -5.24 -11.35
CA LEU A 401 7.61 -4.08 -12.15
C LEU A 401 6.58 -4.46 -13.23
N VAL A 402 6.63 -5.68 -13.76
CA VAL A 402 5.81 -6.13 -14.89
C VAL A 402 4.31 -5.89 -14.69
N PRO A 403 3.64 -6.30 -13.59
CA PRO A 403 2.19 -6.17 -13.46
C PRO A 403 1.72 -4.72 -13.54
N VAL A 404 2.49 -3.79 -13.00
CA VAL A 404 2.15 -2.36 -13.00
C VAL A 404 2.34 -1.77 -14.40
N LEU A 405 3.45 -2.09 -15.07
CA LEU A 405 3.70 -1.62 -16.45
C LEU A 405 2.65 -2.17 -17.42
N GLU A 406 2.26 -3.45 -17.28
CA GLU A 406 1.17 -4.06 -18.05
C GLU A 406 -0.18 -3.37 -17.80
N ALA A 407 -0.45 -2.94 -16.59
CA ALA A 407 -1.67 -2.21 -16.28
C ALA A 407 -1.68 -0.79 -16.90
N LEU A 408 -0.53 -0.13 -16.98
CA LEU A 408 -0.37 1.17 -17.64
C LEU A 408 -0.41 1.04 -19.17
N ALA A 409 0.30 0.06 -19.71
CA ALA A 409 0.41 -0.18 -21.15
C ALA A 409 0.48 -1.70 -21.43
N PRO A 410 -0.66 -2.33 -21.82
CA PRO A 410 -0.70 -3.77 -22.12
C PRO A 410 0.31 -4.16 -23.20
N GLY A 411 1.06 -5.24 -22.94
CA GLY A 411 2.13 -5.74 -23.78
C GLY A 411 3.49 -5.07 -23.58
N ALA A 412 3.58 -4.07 -22.67
CA ALA A 412 4.85 -3.37 -22.41
C ALA A 412 5.78 -4.10 -21.43
N GLY A 413 5.30 -5.09 -20.67
CA GLY A 413 6.12 -5.85 -19.72
C GLY A 413 7.38 -6.43 -20.36
N ARG A 414 7.28 -6.92 -21.59
CA ARG A 414 8.41 -7.45 -22.38
C ARG A 414 9.53 -6.45 -22.66
N LEU A 415 9.30 -5.15 -22.47
CA LEU A 415 10.33 -4.12 -22.64
C LEU A 415 11.31 -4.07 -21.47
N LEU A 416 10.97 -4.65 -20.31
CA LEU A 416 11.83 -4.74 -19.14
C LEU A 416 12.89 -5.87 -19.27
N ASP A 417 12.70 -6.81 -20.19
CA ASP A 417 13.59 -7.96 -20.41
C ASP A 417 14.74 -7.63 -21.40
N ARG A 418 14.79 -6.39 -21.89
CA ARG A 418 15.80 -5.93 -22.87
C ARG A 418 16.87 -5.09 -22.20
#